data_aaa67ec92b756ca04ccead426150ce51
#
_entry.id   aaa67ec92b756ca04ccead426150ce51
#
_cell.length_a   1.000
_cell.length_b   1.000
_cell.length_c   1.000
_cell.angle_alpha   90.00
_cell.angle_beta   90.00
_cell.angle_gamma   90.00
#
_symmetry.space_group_name_H-M   'P 1'
#
loop_
_entity.id
_entity.type
_entity.pdbx_description
1 polymer ?
#
loop_
_entity_poly.entity_id
_entity_poly.type
_entity_poly.pdbx_seq_one_letter_code
_entity_poly.pdbx_strand_id
1 'polypeptide(L)'
;MKVFIDLFSGLGGASHAFDESPDWCTFKIDNNPELLEFNRGLHILDISDTDTVIRMIENMFPNQCHLNCEQLVIWASPPCQQFSYANASRTRGQTAEEFDMTLFDAALDIIEHFSPDHWIIENVLGAVPIVEDEYSMMPTQQIGSIVMWGNFPSIALQSRDDWAHRKLDAKGSRTLRPNWRAKIPQAVSFGLLDSLTRQRSLKEWLPTAETEE
;
A
#
# COMPACT_ATOMS: atom_id res chain seq x y z
N MET A 1 0.59 0.10 20.42
CA MET A 1 1.53 0.16 19.28
C MET A 1 0.73 0.12 18.00
N LYS A 2 1.05 0.96 17.04
CA LYS A 2 0.44 0.97 15.70
C LYS A 2 1.33 0.24 14.73
N VAL A 3 0.74 -0.47 13.77
CA VAL A 3 1.45 -1.30 12.80
C VAL A 3 1.08 -0.88 11.38
N PHE A 4 2.09 -0.69 10.54
CA PHE A 4 1.96 -0.45 9.10
C PHE A 4 2.64 -1.57 8.33
N ILE A 5 1.87 -2.32 7.55
CA ILE A 5 2.37 -3.40 6.68
C ILE A 5 2.38 -2.87 5.24
N ASP A 6 3.55 -2.94 4.60
CA ASP A 6 3.80 -2.47 3.22
C ASP A 6 4.11 -3.68 2.33
N LEU A 7 3.10 -4.19 1.65
CA LEU A 7 3.18 -5.28 0.69
C LEU A 7 3.59 -4.74 -0.68
N PHE A 8 4.52 -5.41 -1.35
CA PHE A 8 5.18 -4.94 -2.58
C PHE A 8 5.87 -3.60 -2.36
N SER A 9 6.60 -3.49 -1.26
CA SER A 9 7.11 -2.24 -0.70
C SER A 9 8.06 -1.47 -1.63
N GLY A 10 8.70 -2.17 -2.59
CA GLY A 10 9.62 -1.54 -3.53
C GLY A 10 10.70 -0.73 -2.83
N LEU A 11 10.76 0.56 -3.10
CA LEU A 11 11.71 1.50 -2.47
C LEU A 11 11.18 2.15 -1.18
N GLY A 12 10.16 1.56 -0.53
CA GLY A 12 9.63 2.02 0.75
C GLY A 12 8.94 3.38 0.67
N GLY A 13 8.29 3.69 -0.45
CA GLY A 13 7.64 4.99 -0.62
C GLY A 13 6.39 5.16 0.23
N ALA A 14 5.57 4.12 0.33
CA ALA A 14 4.33 4.13 1.12
C ALA A 14 4.62 4.15 2.63
N SER A 15 5.61 3.36 3.07
CA SER A 15 6.00 3.26 4.48
C SER A 15 6.85 4.41 5.01
N HIS A 16 7.32 5.34 4.15
CA HIS A 16 8.33 6.34 4.51
C HIS A 16 7.98 7.19 5.74
N ALA A 17 6.79 7.78 5.80
CA ALA A 17 6.36 8.60 6.92
C ALA A 17 6.17 7.78 8.21
N PHE A 18 5.78 6.52 8.07
CA PHE A 18 5.59 5.59 9.17
C PHE A 18 6.93 5.11 9.74
N ASP A 19 7.96 4.93 8.89
CA ASP A 19 9.34 4.62 9.30
C ASP A 19 9.95 5.76 10.15
N GLU A 20 9.56 7.01 9.89
CA GLU A 20 10.03 8.19 10.62
C GLU A 20 9.23 8.45 11.91
N SER A 21 8.07 7.83 12.07
CA SER A 21 7.20 8.05 13.22
C SER A 21 7.52 7.07 14.37
N PRO A 22 7.82 7.57 15.59
CA PRO A 22 8.11 6.70 16.73
C PRO A 22 6.89 5.90 17.21
N ASP A 23 5.68 6.27 16.80
CA ASP A 23 4.43 5.61 17.21
C ASP A 23 4.09 4.38 16.37
N TRP A 24 4.78 4.20 15.23
CA TRP A 24 4.51 3.15 14.27
C TRP A 24 5.64 2.14 14.18
N CYS A 25 5.27 0.87 14.05
CA CYS A 25 6.15 -0.19 13.64
C CYS A 25 5.83 -0.56 12.18
N THR A 26 6.82 -0.55 11.30
CA THR A 26 6.64 -0.89 9.89
C THR A 26 7.12 -2.29 9.60
N PHE A 27 6.37 -3.03 8.79
CA PHE A 27 6.74 -4.32 8.26
C PHE A 27 6.65 -4.28 6.74
N LYS A 28 7.79 -4.44 6.07
CA LYS A 28 7.93 -4.24 4.61
C LYS A 28 8.29 -5.53 3.92
N ILE A 29 7.58 -5.88 2.86
CA ILE A 29 7.76 -7.11 2.09
C ILE A 29 7.90 -6.78 0.60
N ASP A 30 8.87 -7.41 -0.05
CA ASP A 30 9.03 -7.43 -1.50
C ASP A 30 9.81 -8.69 -1.90
N ASN A 31 9.70 -9.15 -3.13
CA ASN A 31 10.42 -10.33 -3.61
C ASN A 31 11.77 -10.00 -4.26
N ASN A 32 12.11 -8.73 -4.46
CA ASN A 32 13.33 -8.30 -5.13
C ASN A 32 14.47 -8.02 -4.14
N PRO A 33 15.49 -8.87 -4.04
CA PRO A 33 16.61 -8.70 -3.11
C PRO A 33 17.50 -7.49 -3.41
N GLU A 34 17.48 -6.94 -4.65
CA GLU A 34 18.25 -5.74 -4.99
C GLU A 34 17.75 -4.49 -4.24
N LEU A 35 16.52 -4.55 -3.69
CA LEU A 35 15.94 -3.45 -2.92
C LEU A 35 16.48 -3.33 -1.50
N LEU A 36 17.14 -4.36 -0.95
CA LEU A 36 17.70 -4.35 0.41
C LEU A 36 18.65 -3.19 0.68
N GLU A 37 19.38 -2.74 -0.34
CA GLU A 37 20.31 -1.61 -0.24
C GLU A 37 19.55 -0.26 -0.06
N PHE A 38 18.31 -0.18 -0.58
CA PHE A 38 17.55 1.07 -0.67
C PHE A 38 16.36 1.13 0.30
N ASN A 39 15.88 -0.03 0.77
CA ASN A 39 14.72 -0.14 1.65
C ASN A 39 15.11 -0.87 2.94
N ARG A 40 15.51 -0.09 3.94
CA ARG A 40 15.96 -0.64 5.22
C ARG A 40 14.82 -1.37 5.94
N GLY A 41 15.12 -2.58 6.42
CA GLY A 41 14.14 -3.41 7.13
C GLY A 41 13.17 -4.16 6.19
N LEU A 42 13.49 -4.24 4.89
CA LEU A 42 12.75 -5.03 3.93
C LEU A 42 12.94 -6.53 4.18
N HIS A 43 11.85 -7.28 4.16
CA HIS A 43 11.85 -8.73 4.17
C HIS A 43 11.65 -9.27 2.76
N ILE A 44 12.50 -10.18 2.33
CA ILE A 44 12.43 -10.78 0.99
C ILE A 44 11.53 -12.02 1.04
N LEU A 45 10.31 -11.87 0.52
CA LEU A 45 9.30 -12.92 0.43
C LEU A 45 8.52 -12.77 -0.88
N ASP A 46 8.06 -13.90 -1.42
CA ASP A 46 7.10 -13.93 -2.51
C ASP A 46 5.68 -13.78 -1.93
N ILE A 47 5.00 -12.70 -2.27
CA ILE A 47 3.67 -12.39 -1.74
C ILE A 47 2.60 -13.33 -2.30
N SER A 48 2.87 -14.01 -3.42
CA SER A 48 1.98 -15.06 -3.93
C SER A 48 1.90 -16.29 -3.00
N ASP A 49 2.92 -16.51 -2.15
CA ASP A 49 2.87 -17.48 -1.04
C ASP A 49 2.26 -16.82 0.20
N THR A 50 0.94 -16.59 0.17
CA THR A 50 0.19 -15.89 1.22
C THR A 50 0.34 -16.55 2.58
N ASP A 51 0.38 -17.89 2.64
CA ASP A 51 0.55 -18.65 3.88
C ASP A 51 1.88 -18.35 4.57
N THR A 52 2.95 -18.24 3.80
CA THR A 52 4.28 -17.88 4.34
C THR A 52 4.33 -16.44 4.80
N VAL A 53 3.73 -15.51 4.04
CA VAL A 53 3.65 -14.09 4.39
C VAL A 53 2.84 -13.89 5.67
N ILE A 54 1.66 -14.50 5.77
CA ILE A 54 0.79 -14.43 6.94
C ILE A 54 1.53 -14.93 8.19
N ARG A 55 2.10 -16.14 8.13
CA ARG A 55 2.86 -16.70 9.24
C ARG A 55 4.02 -15.82 9.67
N MET A 56 4.72 -15.17 8.72
CA MET A 56 5.81 -14.28 9.05
C MET A 56 5.32 -13.02 9.78
N ILE A 57 4.24 -12.40 9.31
CA ILE A 57 3.62 -11.25 9.96
C ILE A 57 3.15 -11.63 11.38
N GLU A 58 2.46 -12.75 11.55
CA GLU A 58 2.01 -13.25 12.86
C GLU A 58 3.18 -13.49 13.83
N ASN A 59 4.28 -14.07 13.34
CA ASN A 59 5.48 -14.30 14.15
C ASN A 59 6.20 -13.01 14.58
N MET A 60 6.16 -11.98 13.74
CA MET A 60 6.73 -10.66 14.07
C MET A 60 5.86 -9.89 15.08
N PHE A 61 4.56 -10.14 15.09
CA PHE A 61 3.60 -9.46 15.95
C PHE A 61 2.74 -10.46 16.76
N PRO A 62 3.32 -11.41 17.50
CA PRO A 62 2.62 -12.56 18.07
C PRO A 62 1.49 -12.20 19.06
N ASN A 63 1.47 -10.96 19.57
CA ASN A 63 0.46 -10.48 20.52
C ASN A 63 -0.34 -9.29 19.98
N GLN A 64 -0.20 -8.94 18.68
CA GLN A 64 -0.65 -7.64 18.18
C GLN A 64 -1.44 -7.70 16.87
N CYS A 65 -1.34 -8.80 16.11
CA CYS A 65 -2.20 -9.03 14.95
C CYS A 65 -3.51 -9.65 15.43
N HIS A 66 -4.61 -9.04 15.25
CA HIS A 66 -6.00 -9.40 15.53
C HIS A 66 -6.64 -8.83 16.81
N LEU A 67 -5.93 -8.59 17.92
CA LEU A 67 -6.62 -8.20 19.17
C LEU A 67 -5.95 -7.12 20.02
N ASN A 68 -4.68 -6.77 19.81
CA ASN A 68 -3.95 -5.88 20.72
C ASN A 68 -3.11 -4.77 20.09
N CYS A 69 -3.09 -4.61 18.76
CA CYS A 69 -2.51 -3.39 18.20
C CYS A 69 -3.55 -2.27 18.25
N GLU A 70 -3.07 -1.09 18.53
CA GLU A 70 -3.90 0.11 18.65
C GLU A 70 -4.48 0.54 17.29
N GLN A 71 -3.77 0.24 16.23
CA GLN A 71 -4.16 0.48 14.85
C GLN A 71 -3.33 -0.38 13.89
N LEU A 72 -3.98 -1.06 12.97
CA LEU A 72 -3.36 -1.82 11.89
C LEU A 72 -3.71 -1.20 10.54
N VAL A 73 -2.69 -0.90 9.75
CA VAL A 73 -2.84 -0.42 8.37
C VAL A 73 -2.08 -1.35 7.43
N ILE A 74 -2.71 -1.78 6.35
CA ILE A 74 -2.07 -2.56 5.29
C ILE A 74 -2.11 -1.73 4.00
N TRP A 75 -0.93 -1.50 3.43
CA TRP A 75 -0.74 -0.94 2.10
C TRP A 75 -0.22 -2.03 1.16
N ALA A 76 -0.79 -2.14 -0.03
CA ALA A 76 -0.31 -3.04 -1.08
C ALA A 76 -0.19 -2.29 -2.41
N SER A 77 0.96 -2.42 -3.08
CA SER A 77 1.20 -1.88 -4.42
C SER A 77 1.57 -3.01 -5.40
N PRO A 78 0.62 -3.88 -5.80
CA PRO A 78 0.91 -4.97 -6.73
C PRO A 78 1.53 -4.46 -8.04
N PRO A 79 2.40 -5.25 -8.70
CA PRO A 79 3.08 -4.83 -9.92
C PRO A 79 2.15 -4.28 -11.00
N CYS A 80 2.38 -3.03 -11.43
CA CYS A 80 1.51 -2.30 -12.35
C CYS A 80 1.87 -2.45 -13.84
N GLN A 81 2.90 -3.24 -14.18
CA GLN A 81 3.46 -3.27 -15.55
C GLN A 81 2.44 -3.69 -16.59
N GLN A 82 1.57 -4.65 -16.27
CA GLN A 82 0.52 -5.12 -17.18
C GLN A 82 -0.60 -4.09 -17.42
N PHE A 83 -0.89 -3.24 -16.43
CA PHE A 83 -1.95 -2.23 -16.50
C PHE A 83 -1.49 -0.88 -17.05
N SER A 84 -0.16 -0.69 -17.21
CA SER A 84 0.39 0.60 -17.58
C SER A 84 0.09 0.95 -19.03
N TYR A 85 -0.44 2.15 -19.27
CA TYR A 85 -0.61 2.69 -20.63
C TYR A 85 0.69 2.79 -21.45
N ALA A 86 1.85 2.73 -20.81
CA ALA A 86 3.13 2.61 -21.51
C ALA A 86 3.23 1.29 -22.31
N ASN A 87 2.44 0.27 -21.95
CA ASN A 87 2.31 -1.01 -22.63
C ASN A 87 1.03 -1.11 -23.48
N ALA A 88 0.30 -0.01 -23.69
CA ALA A 88 -0.99 0.03 -24.36
C ALA A 88 -1.01 -0.55 -25.79
N SER A 89 0.15 -0.69 -26.45
CA SER A 89 0.28 -1.40 -27.73
C SER A 89 0.11 -2.92 -27.58
N ARG A 90 0.36 -3.47 -26.37
CA ARG A 90 0.20 -4.90 -26.05
C ARG A 90 -1.18 -5.23 -25.47
N THR A 91 -1.77 -4.27 -24.73
CA THR A 91 -3.01 -4.47 -23.97
C THR A 91 -4.27 -3.95 -24.67
N ARG A 92 -4.13 -3.34 -25.86
CA ARG A 92 -5.28 -2.80 -26.59
C ARG A 92 -6.20 -3.93 -27.06
N GLY A 93 -7.38 -4.05 -26.46
CA GLY A 93 -8.41 -5.05 -26.75
C GLY A 93 -8.35 -6.31 -25.89
N GLN A 94 -7.51 -6.34 -24.85
CA GLN A 94 -7.54 -7.42 -23.86
C GLN A 94 -8.75 -7.26 -22.94
N THR A 95 -9.33 -8.41 -22.56
CA THR A 95 -10.37 -8.51 -21.52
C THR A 95 -9.75 -8.67 -20.14
N ALA A 96 -10.53 -8.49 -19.06
CA ALA A 96 -10.04 -8.69 -17.69
C ALA A 96 -9.41 -10.09 -17.49
N GLU A 97 -9.99 -11.11 -18.09
CA GLU A 97 -9.53 -12.52 -18.03
C GLU A 97 -8.09 -12.73 -18.57
N GLU A 98 -7.56 -11.78 -19.34
CA GLU A 98 -6.22 -11.86 -19.90
C GLU A 98 -5.14 -11.23 -18.99
N PHE A 99 -5.55 -10.64 -17.87
CA PHE A 99 -4.63 -10.07 -16.88
C PHE A 99 -4.37 -11.07 -15.75
N ASP A 100 -3.11 -11.15 -15.34
CA ASP A 100 -2.72 -11.95 -14.18
C ASP A 100 -3.05 -11.19 -12.88
N MET A 101 -4.11 -11.59 -12.21
CA MET A 101 -4.57 -10.98 -10.96
C MET A 101 -4.02 -11.67 -9.70
N THR A 102 -3.20 -12.73 -9.84
CA THR A 102 -2.68 -13.53 -8.72
C THR A 102 -2.10 -12.69 -7.57
N LEU A 103 -1.33 -11.64 -7.88
CA LEU A 103 -0.74 -10.79 -6.84
C LEU A 103 -1.73 -9.77 -6.25
N PHE A 104 -2.78 -9.43 -6.99
CA PHE A 104 -3.87 -8.63 -6.48
C PHE A 104 -4.73 -9.46 -5.53
N ASP A 105 -5.05 -10.70 -5.90
CA ASP A 105 -5.76 -11.68 -5.08
C ASP A 105 -4.99 -11.95 -3.79
N ALA A 106 -3.69 -12.21 -3.89
CA ALA A 106 -2.83 -12.41 -2.72
C ALA A 106 -2.86 -11.23 -1.74
N ALA A 107 -2.90 -9.99 -2.25
CA ALA A 107 -3.05 -8.82 -1.41
C ALA A 107 -4.41 -8.78 -0.70
N LEU A 108 -5.49 -9.11 -1.41
CA LEU A 108 -6.84 -9.19 -0.83
C LEU A 108 -6.94 -10.29 0.24
N ASP A 109 -6.39 -11.48 -0.02
CA ASP A 109 -6.36 -12.60 0.94
C ASP A 109 -5.66 -12.21 2.24
N ILE A 110 -4.50 -11.54 2.14
CA ILE A 110 -3.76 -11.06 3.31
C ILE A 110 -4.56 -9.99 4.07
N ILE A 111 -5.20 -9.06 3.35
CA ILE A 111 -6.04 -8.02 3.94
C ILE A 111 -7.25 -8.65 4.65
N GLU A 112 -7.92 -9.62 4.03
CA GLU A 112 -9.06 -10.32 4.63
C GLU A 112 -8.63 -11.07 5.89
N HIS A 113 -7.50 -11.78 5.85
CA HIS A 113 -6.98 -12.54 6.99
C HIS A 113 -6.72 -11.64 8.20
N PHE A 114 -6.06 -10.49 8.02
CA PHE A 114 -5.72 -9.60 9.13
C PHE A 114 -6.85 -8.65 9.54
N SER A 115 -7.85 -8.43 8.70
CA SER A 115 -8.97 -7.52 8.97
C SER A 115 -8.51 -6.16 9.56
N PRO A 116 -7.62 -5.42 8.87
CA PRO A 116 -7.01 -4.21 9.41
C PRO A 116 -8.04 -3.07 9.60
N ASP A 117 -7.71 -2.09 10.46
CA ASP A 117 -8.52 -0.87 10.62
C ASP A 117 -8.61 -0.09 9.30
N HIS A 118 -7.49 -0.07 8.55
CA HIS A 118 -7.42 0.56 7.23
C HIS A 118 -6.59 -0.28 6.28
N TRP A 119 -7.01 -0.29 5.02
CA TRP A 119 -6.27 -0.92 3.97
C TRP A 119 -6.33 -0.13 2.68
N ILE A 120 -5.25 -0.20 1.91
CA ILE A 120 -5.10 0.47 0.62
C ILE A 120 -4.48 -0.51 -0.36
N ILE A 121 -5.12 -0.72 -1.51
CA ILE A 121 -4.45 -1.29 -2.68
C ILE A 121 -4.23 -0.15 -3.66
N GLU A 122 -2.99 0.02 -4.11
CA GLU A 122 -2.58 1.08 -5.02
C GLU A 122 -2.19 0.49 -6.38
N ASN A 123 -2.59 1.18 -7.44
CA ASN A 123 -2.12 0.87 -8.79
C ASN A 123 -2.25 2.09 -9.73
N VAL A 124 -1.90 1.90 -10.99
CA VAL A 124 -2.02 2.94 -12.02
C VAL A 124 -3.44 3.06 -12.57
N LEU A 125 -3.75 4.20 -13.19
CA LEU A 125 -5.07 4.48 -13.76
C LEU A 125 -5.56 3.39 -14.73
N GLY A 126 -4.65 2.73 -15.46
CA GLY A 126 -5.00 1.65 -16.39
C GLY A 126 -5.54 0.38 -15.72
N ALA A 127 -5.36 0.23 -14.41
CA ALA A 127 -5.94 -0.90 -13.66
C ALA A 127 -7.43 -0.72 -13.34
N VAL A 128 -7.96 0.52 -13.39
CA VAL A 128 -9.33 0.82 -12.96
C VAL A 128 -10.39 -0.06 -13.64
N PRO A 129 -10.47 -0.14 -14.98
CA PRO A 129 -11.50 -0.95 -15.64
C PRO A 129 -11.37 -2.45 -15.33
N ILE A 130 -10.15 -2.93 -15.07
CA ILE A 130 -9.89 -4.34 -14.78
C ILE A 130 -10.33 -4.67 -13.35
N VAL A 131 -9.97 -3.82 -12.39
CA VAL A 131 -10.36 -3.99 -10.97
C VAL A 131 -11.88 -3.84 -10.80
N GLU A 132 -12.51 -2.93 -11.54
CA GLU A 132 -13.97 -2.77 -11.54
C GLU A 132 -14.66 -4.02 -12.10
N ASP A 133 -14.17 -4.57 -13.21
CA ASP A 133 -14.74 -5.77 -13.86
C ASP A 133 -14.57 -7.02 -13.00
N GLU A 134 -13.37 -7.26 -12.46
CA GLU A 134 -13.04 -8.47 -11.72
C GLU A 134 -13.60 -8.47 -10.29
N TYR A 135 -13.52 -7.34 -9.57
CA TYR A 135 -13.85 -7.27 -8.14
C TYR A 135 -15.07 -6.38 -7.82
N SER A 136 -15.66 -5.74 -8.80
CA SER A 136 -16.73 -4.73 -8.59
C SER A 136 -16.30 -3.59 -7.65
N MET A 137 -15.00 -3.26 -7.64
CA MET A 137 -14.41 -2.26 -6.76
C MET A 137 -14.18 -0.94 -7.49
N MET A 138 -14.81 0.13 -6.99
CA MET A 138 -14.57 1.49 -7.46
C MET A 138 -13.39 2.14 -6.70
N PRO A 139 -12.59 3.00 -7.36
CA PRO A 139 -11.54 3.74 -6.68
C PRO A 139 -12.08 4.57 -5.51
N THR A 140 -11.44 4.46 -4.36
CA THR A 140 -11.72 5.30 -3.18
C THR A 140 -11.13 6.70 -3.36
N GLN A 141 -9.90 6.78 -3.89
CA GLN A 141 -9.24 8.06 -4.17
C GLN A 141 -8.25 7.95 -5.34
N GLN A 142 -8.11 9.04 -6.08
CA GLN A 142 -7.08 9.19 -7.10
C GLN A 142 -6.23 10.42 -6.79
N ILE A 143 -4.90 10.27 -6.84
CA ILE A 143 -3.92 11.35 -6.71
C ILE A 143 -2.97 11.30 -7.92
N GLY A 144 -3.17 12.17 -8.88
CA GLY A 144 -2.42 12.15 -10.14
C GLY A 144 -2.62 10.85 -10.91
N SER A 145 -1.54 10.07 -11.10
CA SER A 145 -1.58 8.76 -11.76
C SER A 145 -1.76 7.58 -10.81
N ILE A 146 -1.78 7.84 -9.50
CA ILE A 146 -1.99 6.83 -8.45
C ILE A 146 -3.48 6.70 -8.22
N VAL A 147 -3.98 5.48 -8.28
CA VAL A 147 -5.35 5.12 -7.93
C VAL A 147 -5.32 4.21 -6.74
N MET A 148 -6.19 4.44 -5.79
CA MET A 148 -6.25 3.71 -4.53
C MET A 148 -7.66 3.19 -4.28
N TRP A 149 -7.75 1.92 -3.91
CA TRP A 149 -8.96 1.24 -3.45
C TRP A 149 -8.79 0.87 -2.00
N GLY A 150 -9.87 0.86 -1.23
CA GLY A 150 -9.84 0.38 0.13
C GLY A 150 -10.62 1.20 1.13
N ASN A 151 -10.37 0.91 2.40
CA ASN A 151 -10.97 1.61 3.54
C ASN A 151 -9.90 2.45 4.24
N PHE A 152 -9.81 3.72 3.88
CA PHE A 152 -8.84 4.66 4.47
C PHE A 152 -9.37 6.09 4.45
N PRO A 153 -8.86 6.98 5.34
CA PRO A 153 -9.24 8.39 5.33
C PRO A 153 -8.69 9.10 4.10
N SER A 154 -9.40 10.09 3.59
CA SER A 154 -8.95 10.89 2.45
C SER A 154 -7.56 11.49 2.70
N ILE A 155 -6.66 11.27 1.77
CA ILE A 155 -5.28 11.75 1.79
C ILE A 155 -5.23 13.14 1.19
N ALA A 156 -4.91 14.14 2.00
CA ALA A 156 -4.72 15.52 1.56
C ALA A 156 -3.22 15.80 1.36
N LEU A 157 -2.84 16.21 0.15
CA LEU A 157 -1.47 16.65 -0.12
C LEU A 157 -1.30 18.12 0.28
N GLN A 158 -0.24 18.42 1.04
CA GLN A 158 0.07 19.78 1.46
C GLN A 158 0.64 20.64 0.32
N SER A 159 1.24 20.01 -0.70
CA SER A 159 1.84 20.71 -1.86
C SER A 159 1.77 19.82 -3.12
N ARG A 160 1.59 20.48 -4.29
CA ARG A 160 1.69 19.81 -5.59
C ARG A 160 3.14 19.64 -6.08
N ASP A 161 4.08 20.33 -5.50
CA ASP A 161 5.48 20.37 -5.96
C ASP A 161 6.23 19.08 -5.64
N ASP A 162 5.83 18.34 -4.60
CA ASP A 162 6.42 17.05 -4.23
C ASP A 162 6.18 15.94 -5.29
N TRP A 163 5.31 16.20 -6.25
CA TRP A 163 5.01 15.28 -7.36
C TRP A 163 6.04 15.31 -8.49
N ALA A 164 6.78 16.42 -8.63
CA ALA A 164 7.62 16.66 -9.81
C ALA A 164 8.96 15.88 -9.82
N HIS A 165 9.40 15.35 -8.68
CA HIS A 165 10.74 14.74 -8.53
C HIS A 165 10.87 13.32 -9.09
N ARG A 166 9.77 12.63 -9.44
CA ARG A 166 9.76 11.23 -9.94
C ARG A 166 10.63 10.96 -11.18
N LYS A 167 10.90 11.97 -12.02
CA LYS A 167 11.64 11.76 -13.27
C LYS A 167 13.16 11.87 -13.10
N LEU A 168 13.64 12.50 -12.03
CA LEU A 168 15.07 12.80 -11.84
C LEU A 168 15.82 11.65 -11.19
N ASP A 169 15.17 10.91 -10.27
CA ASP A 169 15.82 9.86 -9.47
C ASP A 169 16.04 8.54 -10.24
N ALA A 170 15.35 8.34 -11.35
CA ALA A 170 15.44 7.12 -12.16
C ALA A 170 16.77 6.97 -12.96
N LYS A 171 17.78 7.81 -12.71
CA LYS A 171 19.02 7.84 -13.50
C LYS A 171 20.08 6.82 -13.12
N GLY A 172 19.95 6.14 -11.96
CA GLY A 172 21.07 5.39 -11.35
C GLY A 172 21.19 3.94 -11.76
N SER A 173 20.11 3.17 -11.92
CA SER A 173 20.17 1.71 -12.15
C SER A 173 19.22 1.29 -13.27
N ARG A 174 19.74 0.45 -14.22
CA ARG A 174 18.88 -0.13 -15.28
C ARG A 174 17.89 -1.14 -14.69
N THR A 175 18.27 -1.93 -13.69
CA THR A 175 17.47 -3.00 -13.08
C THR A 175 16.37 -2.45 -12.17
N LEU A 176 16.65 -1.43 -11.37
CA LEU A 176 15.70 -0.80 -10.44
C LEU A 176 14.90 0.36 -11.04
N ARG A 177 15.07 0.67 -12.33
CA ARG A 177 14.34 1.76 -12.99
C ARG A 177 12.82 1.66 -12.88
N PRO A 178 12.19 0.46 -12.97
CA PRO A 178 10.76 0.31 -12.72
C PRO A 178 10.38 0.69 -11.28
N ASN A 179 11.14 0.24 -10.28
CA ASN A 179 10.91 0.54 -8.87
C ASN A 179 11.00 2.04 -8.56
N TRP A 180 11.99 2.75 -9.14
CA TRP A 180 12.09 4.21 -9.02
C TRP A 180 10.88 4.95 -9.62
N ARG A 181 10.32 4.43 -10.73
CA ARG A 181 9.13 5.00 -11.36
C ARG A 181 7.85 4.72 -10.59
N ALA A 182 7.78 3.54 -9.96
CA ALA A 182 6.64 3.07 -9.18
C ALA A 182 6.68 3.56 -7.73
N LYS A 183 7.79 4.15 -7.26
CA LYS A 183 7.91 4.62 -5.88
C LYS A 183 6.78 5.59 -5.54
N ILE A 184 6.04 5.29 -4.48
CA ILE A 184 5.01 6.18 -3.94
C ILE A 184 5.68 7.48 -3.45
N PRO A 185 5.16 8.67 -3.81
CA PRO A 185 5.69 9.94 -3.32
C PRO A 185 5.58 10.04 -1.80
N GLN A 186 6.61 10.58 -1.17
CA GLN A 186 6.61 10.81 0.28
C GLN A 186 5.41 11.63 0.75
N ALA A 187 4.99 12.62 -0.04
CA ALA A 187 3.81 13.44 0.25
C ALA A 187 2.54 12.59 0.45
N VAL A 188 2.37 11.48 -0.27
CA VAL A 188 1.25 10.54 -0.10
C VAL A 188 1.36 9.82 1.24
N SER A 189 2.55 9.34 1.59
CA SER A 189 2.83 8.67 2.87
C SER A 189 2.58 9.60 4.06
N PHE A 190 3.12 10.83 4.02
CA PHE A 190 2.87 11.85 5.05
C PHE A 190 1.41 12.27 5.13
N GLY A 191 0.73 12.44 3.99
CA GLY A 191 -0.69 12.77 3.94
C GLY A 191 -1.57 11.68 4.54
N LEU A 192 -1.23 10.40 4.31
CA LEU A 192 -1.93 9.29 4.93
C LEU A 192 -1.72 9.27 6.45
N LEU A 193 -0.47 9.39 6.91
CA LEU A 193 -0.16 9.42 8.35
C LEU A 193 -0.88 10.57 9.07
N ASP A 194 -0.90 11.78 8.50
CA ASP A 194 -1.64 12.93 9.03
C ASP A 194 -3.14 12.67 9.09
N SER A 195 -3.72 12.09 8.03
CA SER A 195 -5.15 11.77 7.98
C SER A 195 -5.57 10.72 9.02
N LEU A 196 -4.75 9.69 9.23
CA LEU A 196 -4.96 8.67 10.27
C LEU A 196 -4.88 9.27 11.69
N THR A 197 -3.96 10.20 11.90
CA THR A 197 -3.79 10.88 13.19
C THR A 197 -4.98 11.79 13.50
N ARG A 198 -5.49 12.53 12.51
CA ARG A 198 -6.66 13.40 12.68
C ARG A 198 -7.96 12.64 12.94
N GLN A 199 -8.17 11.50 12.30
CA GLN A 199 -9.36 10.66 12.57
C GLN A 199 -9.41 10.19 14.01
N ARG A 200 -8.27 9.87 14.59
CA ARG A 200 -8.19 9.43 15.97
C ARG A 200 -8.58 10.55 16.95
N SER A 201 -8.10 11.78 16.72
CA SER A 201 -8.47 12.93 17.55
C SER A 201 -9.98 13.20 17.56
N LEU A 202 -10.68 12.95 16.44
CA LEU A 202 -12.14 13.08 16.39
C LEU A 202 -12.86 11.97 17.15
N LYS A 203 -12.38 10.73 17.12
CA LYS A 203 -12.95 9.62 17.94
C LYS A 203 -12.77 9.86 19.45
N GLU A 204 -11.67 10.47 19.86
CA GLU A 204 -11.40 10.82 21.24
C GLU A 204 -12.33 11.94 21.77
N TRP A 205 -12.87 12.76 20.87
CA TRP A 205 -13.81 13.85 21.21
C TRP A 205 -15.27 13.41 21.25
N LEU A 206 -15.61 12.24 20.72
CA LEU A 206 -16.96 11.71 20.83
C LEU A 206 -17.10 11.07 22.23
N PRO A 207 -18.03 11.55 23.08
CA PRO A 207 -18.27 10.91 24.37
C PRO A 207 -18.64 9.44 24.11
N THR A 208 -17.92 8.52 24.77
CA THR A 208 -18.35 7.14 24.86
C THR A 208 -19.77 7.14 25.42
N ALA A 209 -20.74 6.64 24.63
CA ALA A 209 -22.08 6.45 25.12
C ALA A 209 -21.96 5.54 26.35
N GLU A 210 -22.09 6.14 27.57
CA GLU A 210 -22.27 5.37 28.78
C GLU A 210 -23.52 4.56 28.56
N THR A 211 -23.40 3.24 28.51
CA THR A 211 -24.51 2.30 28.64
C THR A 211 -24.98 2.46 30.07
N GLU A 212 -26.00 3.27 30.27
CA GLU A 212 -26.82 3.21 31.50
C GLU A 212 -27.46 1.82 31.56
N GLU A 213 -27.03 1.03 32.53
CA GLU A 213 -27.74 -0.18 33.02
C GLU A 213 -28.96 0.21 33.83
#